data_d7a0630e5ecf10ccbb4f23efa425f77f
#
_entry.id   d7a0630e5ecf10ccbb4f23efa425f77f
#
_cell.length_a   1.000
_cell.length_b   1.000
_cell.length_c   1.000
_cell.angle_alpha   90.00
_cell.angle_beta   90.00
_cell.angle_gamma   90.00
#
_symmetry.space_group_name_H-M   'P 1'
#
loop_
_entity.id
_entity.type
_entity.pdbx_description
1 polymer ?
#
loop_
_entity_poly.entity_id
_entity_poly.type
_entity_poly.pdbx_seq_one_letter_code
_entity_poly.pdbx_strand_id
1 'polypeptide(L)'
;MTAAVNTTPSFTSQLVNSILAIKPLANLAKQRARNMMIARAESIGVYWRQEVQALRARGSNREFSAEWEQELSQVQNAQLLYPDYYLRTFHAYEQGNLSWEAAMEVEVAAHAVHARIWEDSGEKGDMMLRQSFQTVLQETIPTAPQNILDLGCSVGMSTFALQSLYPQAQITGIDLSPYFLTIAQYRTQQRQRGETYAIQPALAPTTDAQLRTPTWLHAPAEATGLPDASCDLVSAHLLFHELPQSAAIDILREARRLLRPGGHLAIMDMNPRSEIYAKMPPYILTLLKSTEPYLDEYFALDLEKAIYEAGFEQPTVTCNTPRHRTVIAKAR
;
A
#
# COMPACT_ATOMS: atom_id res chain seq x y z
N MET A 1 30.87 -2.13 6.05
CA MET A 1 30.66 -2.63 7.42
C MET A 1 29.17 -2.53 7.70
N THR A 2 28.47 -3.63 7.63
CA THR A 2 27.05 -3.76 7.93
C THR A 2 26.89 -3.70 9.45
N ALA A 3 26.30 -2.61 9.95
CA ALA A 3 25.87 -2.55 11.34
C ALA A 3 24.74 -3.59 11.52
N ALA A 4 25.04 -4.72 12.15
CA ALA A 4 24.06 -5.69 12.57
C ALA A 4 23.08 -4.98 13.52
N VAL A 5 21.81 -4.94 13.16
CA VAL A 5 20.74 -4.50 14.07
C VAL A 5 20.77 -5.44 15.27
N ASN A 6 21.04 -4.88 16.43
CA ASN A 6 21.19 -5.63 17.67
C ASN A 6 19.84 -6.31 17.99
N THR A 7 19.76 -7.62 17.82
CA THR A 7 18.52 -8.42 17.90
C THR A 7 18.07 -8.74 19.33
N THR A 8 18.80 -8.28 20.36
CA THR A 8 18.39 -8.50 21.74
C THR A 8 17.35 -7.45 22.15
N PRO A 9 16.10 -7.84 22.46
CA PRO A 9 15.08 -6.88 22.86
C PRO A 9 15.51 -6.12 24.11
N SER A 10 15.41 -4.79 24.07
CA SER A 10 15.65 -3.97 25.27
C SER A 10 14.63 -4.31 26.36
N PHE A 11 14.94 -4.03 27.63
CA PHE A 11 14.00 -4.21 28.75
C PHE A 11 12.65 -3.54 28.46
N THR A 12 12.68 -2.37 27.87
CA THR A 12 11.47 -1.62 27.46
C THR A 12 10.68 -2.37 26.38
N SER A 13 11.34 -2.97 25.41
CA SER A 13 10.70 -3.79 24.36
C SER A 13 10.09 -5.08 24.94
N GLN A 14 10.76 -5.72 25.89
CA GLN A 14 10.22 -6.88 26.61
C GLN A 14 8.97 -6.51 27.42
N LEU A 15 8.98 -5.36 28.09
CA LEU A 15 7.81 -4.85 28.81
C LEU A 15 6.64 -4.57 27.87
N VAL A 16 6.89 -3.92 26.72
CA VAL A 16 5.86 -3.67 25.69
C VAL A 16 5.30 -4.99 25.18
N ASN A 17 6.15 -5.97 24.84
CA ASN A 17 5.69 -7.29 24.39
C ASN A 17 4.85 -8.01 25.46
N SER A 18 5.24 -7.90 26.73
CA SER A 18 4.47 -8.50 27.85
C SER A 18 3.08 -7.85 27.99
N ILE A 19 2.98 -6.54 27.82
CA ILE A 19 1.70 -5.81 27.83
C ILE A 19 0.83 -6.22 26.62
N LEU A 20 1.43 -6.31 25.42
CA LEU A 20 0.74 -6.71 24.20
C LEU A 20 0.30 -8.19 24.21
N ALA A 21 0.94 -9.05 25.01
CA ALA A 21 0.50 -10.44 25.20
C ALA A 21 -0.81 -10.56 26.00
N ILE A 22 -1.20 -9.52 26.75
CA ILE A 22 -2.43 -9.48 27.54
C ILE A 22 -3.54 -8.84 26.68
N LYS A 23 -4.43 -9.65 26.08
CA LYS A 23 -5.46 -9.21 25.13
C LYS A 23 -6.20 -7.92 25.51
N PRO A 24 -6.74 -7.74 26.75
CA PRO A 24 -7.41 -6.48 27.13
C PRO A 24 -6.49 -5.25 27.08
N LEU A 25 -5.22 -5.40 27.50
CA LEU A 25 -4.24 -4.31 27.47
C LEU A 25 -3.79 -4.00 26.03
N ALA A 26 -3.63 -5.03 25.21
CA ALA A 26 -3.33 -4.87 23.80
C ALA A 26 -4.46 -4.09 23.07
N ASN A 27 -5.71 -4.45 23.32
CA ASN A 27 -6.86 -3.76 22.73
C ASN A 27 -6.95 -2.29 23.18
N LEU A 28 -6.69 -2.02 24.46
CA LEU A 28 -6.64 -0.64 24.97
C LEU A 28 -5.50 0.16 24.32
N ALA A 29 -4.33 -0.44 24.16
CA ALA A 29 -3.17 0.19 23.52
C ALA A 29 -3.46 0.49 22.03
N LYS A 30 -4.05 -0.46 21.31
CA LYS A 30 -4.48 -0.30 19.91
C LYS A 30 -5.50 0.82 19.76
N GLN A 31 -6.53 0.84 20.61
CA GLN A 31 -7.55 1.86 20.59
C GLN A 31 -6.96 3.26 20.89
N ARG A 32 -6.03 3.34 21.83
CA ARG A 32 -5.33 4.60 22.13
C ARG A 32 -4.46 5.06 20.96
N ALA A 33 -3.72 4.15 20.33
CA ALA A 33 -2.94 4.46 19.14
C ALA A 33 -3.84 4.96 18.00
N ARG A 34 -4.97 4.28 17.73
CA ARG A 34 -5.96 4.70 16.74
C ARG A 34 -6.51 6.10 17.04
N ASN A 35 -6.90 6.39 18.29
CA ASN A 35 -7.38 7.71 18.68
C ASN A 35 -6.32 8.80 18.49
N MET A 36 -5.04 8.50 18.75
CA MET A 36 -3.94 9.43 18.46
C MET A 36 -3.75 9.66 16.96
N MET A 37 -3.92 8.64 16.12
CA MET A 37 -3.86 8.80 14.66
C MET A 37 -5.02 9.66 14.17
N ILE A 38 -6.24 9.43 14.63
CA ILE A 38 -7.42 10.24 14.31
C ILE A 38 -7.20 11.71 14.71
N ALA A 39 -6.76 11.95 15.94
CA ALA A 39 -6.49 13.32 16.41
C ALA A 39 -5.40 14.01 15.56
N ARG A 40 -4.38 13.26 15.14
CA ARG A 40 -3.34 13.76 14.24
C ARG A 40 -3.90 14.12 12.86
N ALA A 41 -4.70 13.22 12.25
CA ALA A 41 -5.34 13.47 10.98
C ALA A 41 -6.17 14.74 11.01
N GLU A 42 -7.02 14.88 12.03
CA GLU A 42 -7.87 16.06 12.22
C GLU A 42 -7.04 17.34 12.42
N SER A 43 -5.89 17.27 13.12
CA SER A 43 -5.00 18.42 13.32
C SER A 43 -4.30 18.93 12.06
N ILE A 44 -4.26 18.13 11.00
CA ILE A 44 -3.68 18.50 9.70
C ILE A 44 -4.73 18.72 8.61
N GLY A 45 -6.01 18.82 8.99
CA GLY A 45 -7.10 19.08 8.05
C GLY A 45 -7.73 17.83 7.43
N VAL A 46 -7.29 16.62 7.81
CA VAL A 46 -7.91 15.35 7.39
C VAL A 46 -8.95 14.95 8.44
N TYR A 47 -10.21 15.24 8.17
CA TYR A 47 -11.32 15.01 9.10
C TYR A 47 -11.75 13.54 9.08
N TRP A 48 -10.98 12.67 9.71
CA TRP A 48 -11.09 11.21 9.67
C TRP A 48 -12.52 10.70 9.83
N ARG A 49 -13.19 11.11 10.92
CA ARG A 49 -14.55 10.61 11.20
C ARG A 49 -15.57 11.06 10.17
N GLN A 50 -15.44 12.29 9.69
CA GLN A 50 -16.32 12.85 8.68
C GLN A 50 -16.14 12.13 7.34
N GLU A 51 -14.89 11.91 6.91
CA GLU A 51 -14.57 11.25 5.66
C GLU A 51 -15.03 9.79 5.65
N VAL A 52 -14.74 9.06 6.74
CA VAL A 52 -15.21 7.67 6.90
C VAL A 52 -16.73 7.59 6.88
N GLN A 53 -17.42 8.52 7.57
CA GLN A 53 -18.88 8.55 7.58
C GLN A 53 -19.45 8.90 6.19
N ALA A 54 -18.87 9.86 5.51
CA ALA A 54 -19.28 10.24 4.15
C ALA A 54 -19.13 9.07 3.17
N LEU A 55 -18.00 8.34 3.25
CA LEU A 55 -17.75 7.16 2.44
C LEU A 55 -18.75 6.04 2.77
N ARG A 56 -18.97 5.74 4.04
CA ARG A 56 -19.94 4.70 4.49
C ARG A 56 -21.35 4.97 3.98
N ALA A 57 -21.80 6.21 4.10
CA ALA A 57 -23.17 6.62 3.74
C ALA A 57 -23.37 6.77 2.21
N ARG A 58 -22.33 7.08 1.44
CA ARG A 58 -22.41 7.34 -0.02
C ARG A 58 -23.51 8.37 -0.38
N GLY A 59 -23.66 9.40 0.44
CA GLY A 59 -24.72 10.41 0.27
C GLY A 59 -26.14 9.93 0.64
N SER A 60 -26.30 8.71 1.12
CA SER A 60 -27.59 8.22 1.62
C SER A 60 -27.86 8.71 3.05
N ASN A 61 -29.13 8.63 3.49
CA ASN A 61 -29.51 8.91 4.89
C ASN A 61 -29.22 7.74 5.85
N ARG A 62 -28.51 6.71 5.39
CA ARG A 62 -28.16 5.53 6.19
C ARG A 62 -26.75 5.71 6.75
N GLU A 63 -26.48 5.08 7.88
CA GLU A 63 -25.13 5.01 8.44
C GLU A 63 -24.18 4.20 7.54
N PHE A 64 -24.70 3.18 6.88
CA PHE A 64 -24.00 2.34 5.91
C PHE A 64 -24.89 2.10 4.68
N SER A 65 -24.39 2.40 3.47
CA SER A 65 -25.15 2.19 2.24
C SER A 65 -25.31 0.70 1.94
N ALA A 66 -26.49 0.30 1.52
CA ALA A 66 -26.76 -1.09 1.12
C ALA A 66 -26.08 -1.47 -0.21
N GLU A 67 -25.65 -0.49 -1.00
CA GLU A 67 -24.97 -0.71 -2.28
C GLU A 67 -23.60 -1.35 -2.09
N TRP A 68 -22.95 -1.14 -0.93
CA TRP A 68 -21.64 -1.73 -0.64
C TRP A 68 -21.61 -3.24 -0.73
N GLU A 69 -22.60 -3.92 -0.16
CA GLU A 69 -22.68 -5.40 -0.20
C GLU A 69 -22.96 -5.91 -1.62
N GLN A 70 -23.79 -5.18 -2.37
CA GLN A 70 -24.07 -5.53 -3.75
C GLN A 70 -22.83 -5.40 -4.63
N GLU A 71 -22.07 -4.31 -4.51
CA GLU A 71 -20.84 -4.08 -5.27
C GLU A 71 -19.73 -5.05 -4.84
N LEU A 72 -19.61 -5.35 -3.55
CA LEU A 72 -18.67 -6.36 -3.05
C LEU A 72 -18.87 -7.70 -3.76
N SER A 73 -20.13 -8.14 -3.91
CA SER A 73 -20.44 -9.40 -4.60
C SER A 73 -20.05 -9.42 -6.07
N GLN A 74 -19.92 -8.26 -6.72
CA GLN A 74 -19.49 -8.14 -8.12
C GLN A 74 -17.96 -8.16 -8.29
N VAL A 75 -17.23 -7.68 -7.28
CA VAL A 75 -15.77 -7.61 -7.28
C VAL A 75 -15.15 -8.91 -6.76
N GLN A 76 -15.82 -9.55 -5.81
CA GLN A 76 -15.29 -10.71 -5.11
C GLN A 76 -15.17 -11.94 -6.00
N ASN A 77 -13.96 -12.52 -6.07
CA ASN A 77 -13.76 -13.87 -6.58
C ASN A 77 -14.08 -14.89 -5.48
N ALA A 78 -15.26 -15.53 -5.56
CA ALA A 78 -15.71 -16.48 -4.54
C ALA A 78 -14.89 -17.79 -4.49
N GLN A 79 -14.05 -18.06 -5.48
CA GLN A 79 -13.22 -19.26 -5.56
C GLN A 79 -11.79 -19.01 -5.04
N LEU A 80 -11.47 -17.77 -4.65
CA LEU A 80 -10.14 -17.43 -4.17
C LEU A 80 -9.89 -18.05 -2.80
N LEU A 81 -8.78 -18.76 -2.69
CA LEU A 81 -8.27 -19.25 -1.42
C LEU A 81 -7.24 -18.25 -0.90
N TYR A 82 -7.52 -17.69 0.27
CA TYR A 82 -6.60 -16.74 0.89
C TYR A 82 -5.38 -17.45 1.43
N PRO A 83 -4.18 -16.92 1.19
CA PRO A 83 -2.97 -17.43 1.84
C PRO A 83 -3.01 -17.14 3.35
N ASP A 84 -2.43 -18.05 4.14
CA ASP A 84 -2.45 -17.98 5.61
C ASP A 84 -1.87 -16.68 6.16
N TYR A 85 -0.89 -16.11 5.46
CA TYR A 85 -0.26 -14.85 5.86
C TYR A 85 -1.24 -13.67 5.81
N TYR A 86 -2.23 -13.69 4.92
CA TYR A 86 -3.21 -12.62 4.75
C TYR A 86 -4.36 -12.69 5.75
N LEU A 87 -4.63 -13.86 6.34
CA LEU A 87 -5.70 -14.09 7.32
C LEU A 87 -5.34 -13.61 8.75
N ARG A 88 -4.23 -12.90 8.91
CA ARG A 88 -3.77 -12.39 10.20
C ARG A 88 -4.32 -10.99 10.48
N THR A 89 -4.22 -10.60 11.74
CA THR A 89 -4.51 -9.23 12.17
C THR A 89 -3.45 -8.28 11.58
N PHE A 90 -3.89 -7.28 10.83
CA PHE A 90 -3.07 -6.20 10.26
C PHE A 90 -3.54 -4.83 10.75
N HIS A 91 -2.65 -3.85 10.82
CA HIS A 91 -2.96 -2.43 11.09
C HIS A 91 -3.88 -2.19 12.29
N ALA A 92 -3.87 -3.10 13.27
CA ALA A 92 -4.73 -3.11 14.44
C ALA A 92 -6.21 -3.50 14.22
N TYR A 93 -6.62 -3.89 13.01
CA TYR A 93 -7.95 -4.45 12.74
C TYR A 93 -7.96 -5.95 13.06
N GLU A 94 -9.00 -6.42 13.77
CA GLU A 94 -9.09 -7.84 14.18
C GLU A 94 -9.22 -8.79 12.98
N GLN A 95 -9.94 -8.37 11.95
CA GLN A 95 -10.12 -9.11 10.70
C GLN A 95 -9.07 -8.75 9.64
N GLY A 96 -8.01 -8.03 10.03
CA GLY A 96 -7.01 -7.53 9.09
C GLY A 96 -7.64 -6.70 7.97
N ASN A 97 -7.13 -6.86 6.76
CA ASN A 97 -7.60 -6.14 5.58
C ASN A 97 -8.92 -6.69 5.00
N LEU A 98 -9.50 -7.77 5.57
CA LEU A 98 -10.75 -8.39 5.12
C LEU A 98 -11.97 -7.84 5.88
N SER A 99 -12.10 -6.52 5.96
CA SER A 99 -13.21 -5.86 6.63
C SER A 99 -13.57 -4.52 6.02
N TRP A 100 -14.84 -4.13 6.16
CA TRP A 100 -15.29 -2.79 5.81
C TRP A 100 -14.61 -1.70 6.66
N GLU A 101 -14.30 -1.98 7.92
CA GLU A 101 -13.63 -1.02 8.78
C GLU A 101 -12.26 -0.62 8.20
N ALA A 102 -11.44 -1.61 7.85
CA ALA A 102 -10.15 -1.39 7.22
C ALA A 102 -10.29 -0.64 5.87
N ALA A 103 -11.24 -1.08 5.01
CA ALA A 103 -11.45 -0.49 3.71
C ALA A 103 -11.90 0.97 3.76
N MET A 104 -12.76 1.33 4.71
CA MET A 104 -13.26 2.70 4.87
C MET A 104 -12.24 3.65 5.50
N GLU A 105 -11.23 3.12 6.19
CA GLU A 105 -10.25 3.93 6.93
C GLU A 105 -8.89 4.04 6.27
N VAL A 106 -8.53 3.16 5.33
CA VAL A 106 -7.16 3.09 4.78
C VAL A 106 -6.71 4.39 4.11
N GLU A 107 -7.58 5.13 3.42
CA GLU A 107 -7.24 6.42 2.80
C GLU A 107 -6.85 7.45 3.86
N VAL A 108 -7.72 7.68 4.84
CA VAL A 108 -7.46 8.65 5.92
C VAL A 108 -6.27 8.25 6.77
N ALA A 109 -6.08 6.94 7.00
CA ALA A 109 -4.92 6.40 7.72
C ALA A 109 -3.61 6.68 6.96
N ALA A 110 -3.58 6.46 5.65
CA ALA A 110 -2.43 6.76 4.80
C ALA A 110 -2.05 8.25 4.89
N HIS A 111 -3.01 9.15 4.76
CA HIS A 111 -2.76 10.60 4.91
C HIS A 111 -2.19 10.94 6.29
N ALA A 112 -2.75 10.38 7.37
CA ALA A 112 -2.27 10.62 8.73
C ALA A 112 -0.83 10.11 8.96
N VAL A 113 -0.46 8.97 8.36
CA VAL A 113 0.88 8.39 8.45
C VAL A 113 1.88 9.19 7.61
N HIS A 114 1.49 9.53 6.38
CA HIS A 114 2.38 10.19 5.43
C HIS A 114 2.59 11.68 5.74
N ALA A 115 1.71 12.32 6.51
CA ALA A 115 1.82 13.71 6.95
C ALA A 115 3.13 14.06 7.69
N ARG A 116 3.90 13.05 8.11
CA ARG A 116 5.16 13.21 8.85
C ARG A 116 6.38 12.61 8.13
N ILE A 117 6.28 12.37 6.85
CA ILE A 117 7.44 11.90 6.06
C ILE A 117 8.48 13.01 5.95
N TRP A 118 8.02 14.22 5.70
CA TRP A 118 8.83 15.44 5.73
C TRP A 118 8.33 16.38 6.82
N GLU A 119 9.21 17.23 7.30
CA GLU A 119 8.85 18.30 8.22
C GLU A 119 7.86 19.23 7.51
N ASP A 120 6.77 19.59 8.18
CA ASP A 120 5.72 20.50 7.68
C ASP A 120 4.96 20.04 6.41
N SER A 121 5.06 18.77 5.99
CA SER A 121 4.28 18.29 4.85
C SER A 121 2.76 18.23 5.11
N GLY A 122 2.35 17.96 6.35
CA GLY A 122 0.94 17.96 6.74
C GLY A 122 0.05 17.16 5.80
N GLU A 123 -1.07 17.71 5.39
CA GLU A 123 -2.04 17.08 4.48
C GLU A 123 -1.43 16.70 3.10
N LYS A 124 -0.36 17.37 2.68
CA LYS A 124 0.32 17.12 1.40
C LYS A 124 1.26 15.92 1.42
N GLY A 125 1.52 15.33 2.59
CA GLY A 125 2.52 14.27 2.75
C GLY A 125 2.28 13.06 1.86
N ASP A 126 1.04 12.58 1.73
CA ASP A 126 0.70 11.45 0.84
C ASP A 126 0.93 11.80 -0.64
N MET A 127 0.49 12.97 -1.07
CA MET A 127 0.71 13.46 -2.43
C MET A 127 2.21 13.53 -2.75
N MET A 128 3.00 14.12 -1.86
CA MET A 128 4.46 14.24 -2.03
C MET A 128 5.15 12.87 -2.10
N LEU A 129 4.68 11.90 -1.30
CA LEU A 129 5.18 10.53 -1.33
C LEU A 129 4.96 9.90 -2.72
N ARG A 130 3.75 9.99 -3.25
CA ARG A 130 3.43 9.45 -4.58
C ARG A 130 4.17 10.17 -5.70
N GLN A 131 4.27 11.49 -5.63
CA GLN A 131 5.05 12.26 -6.58
C GLN A 131 6.53 11.90 -6.56
N SER A 132 7.11 11.64 -5.37
CA SER A 132 8.50 11.20 -5.27
C SER A 132 8.75 9.87 -5.99
N PHE A 133 7.79 8.92 -5.91
CA PHE A 133 7.83 7.68 -6.67
C PHE A 133 7.69 7.92 -8.18
N GLN A 134 6.71 8.73 -8.59
CA GLN A 134 6.49 9.09 -9.99
C GLN A 134 7.73 9.72 -10.64
N THR A 135 8.43 10.60 -9.92
CA THR A 135 9.69 11.18 -10.38
C THR A 135 10.73 10.11 -10.68
N VAL A 136 10.92 9.15 -9.76
CA VAL A 136 11.89 8.06 -9.99
C VAL A 136 11.48 7.18 -11.17
N LEU A 137 10.18 6.91 -11.36
CA LEU A 137 9.70 6.17 -12.54
C LEU A 137 10.05 6.90 -13.84
N GLN A 138 9.77 8.21 -13.91
CA GLN A 138 10.04 9.02 -15.10
C GLN A 138 11.54 9.13 -15.43
N GLU A 139 12.38 9.22 -14.41
CA GLU A 139 13.84 9.31 -14.57
C GLU A 139 14.47 7.98 -14.97
N THR A 140 13.85 6.84 -14.58
CA THR A 140 14.47 5.52 -14.75
C THR A 140 13.90 4.75 -15.93
N ILE A 141 12.60 4.90 -16.24
CA ILE A 141 11.91 4.16 -17.30
C ILE A 141 11.85 5.01 -18.56
N PRO A 142 12.63 4.70 -19.61
CA PRO A 142 12.81 5.59 -20.76
C PRO A 142 11.60 5.66 -21.68
N THR A 143 10.73 4.64 -21.65
CA THR A 143 9.56 4.56 -22.50
C THR A 143 8.31 4.39 -21.65
N ALA A 144 7.29 5.24 -21.87
CA ALA A 144 6.04 5.17 -21.14
C ALA A 144 5.38 3.80 -21.31
N PRO A 145 5.08 3.09 -20.20
CA PRO A 145 4.44 1.78 -20.25
C PRO A 145 3.01 1.89 -20.76
N GLN A 146 2.57 0.89 -21.53
CA GLN A 146 1.21 0.83 -22.06
C GLN A 146 0.30 -0.10 -21.24
N ASN A 147 0.88 -1.12 -20.60
CA ASN A 147 0.17 -2.06 -19.75
C ASN A 147 0.85 -2.11 -18.38
N ILE A 148 0.14 -1.68 -17.37
CA ILE A 148 0.66 -1.57 -15.99
C ILE A 148 -0.15 -2.47 -15.08
N LEU A 149 0.54 -3.23 -14.23
CA LEU A 149 -0.04 -3.95 -13.12
C LEU A 149 0.40 -3.30 -11.80
N ASP A 150 -0.55 -2.95 -10.95
CA ASP A 150 -0.31 -2.40 -9.61
C ASP A 150 -0.67 -3.44 -8.56
N LEU A 151 0.35 -4.04 -7.93
CA LEU A 151 0.23 -5.12 -6.94
C LEU A 151 -0.06 -4.55 -5.55
N GLY A 152 -1.05 -5.14 -4.86
CA GLY A 152 -1.47 -4.65 -3.55
C GLY A 152 -2.03 -3.24 -3.63
N CYS A 153 -2.88 -3.00 -4.63
CA CYS A 153 -3.37 -1.65 -4.98
C CYS A 153 -4.29 -1.04 -3.92
N SER A 154 -4.74 -1.81 -2.93
CA SER A 154 -5.67 -1.39 -1.88
C SER A 154 -6.91 -0.70 -2.48
N VAL A 155 -7.28 0.46 -1.99
CA VAL A 155 -8.41 1.26 -2.52
C VAL A 155 -8.05 2.10 -3.75
N GLY A 156 -6.93 1.79 -4.43
CA GLY A 156 -6.56 2.35 -5.72
C GLY A 156 -5.73 3.63 -5.67
N MET A 157 -5.25 4.07 -4.51
CA MET A 157 -4.51 5.33 -4.39
C MET A 157 -3.23 5.36 -5.24
N SER A 158 -2.45 4.26 -5.28
CA SER A 158 -1.26 4.10 -6.14
C SER A 158 -1.65 3.97 -7.61
N THR A 159 -2.69 3.20 -7.90
CA THR A 159 -3.22 3.01 -9.25
C THR A 159 -3.66 4.34 -9.89
N PHE A 160 -4.37 5.18 -9.13
CA PHE A 160 -4.79 6.51 -9.62
C PHE A 160 -3.59 7.45 -9.80
N ALA A 161 -2.56 7.34 -8.96
CA ALA A 161 -1.32 8.08 -9.16
C ALA A 161 -0.61 7.65 -10.46
N LEU A 162 -0.51 6.34 -10.72
CA LEU A 162 0.02 5.81 -11.99
C LEU A 162 -0.81 6.24 -13.20
N GLN A 163 -2.15 6.26 -13.07
CA GLN A 163 -3.04 6.73 -14.13
C GLN A 163 -2.79 8.20 -14.47
N SER A 164 -2.53 9.03 -13.48
CA SER A 164 -2.20 10.44 -13.71
C SER A 164 -0.84 10.61 -14.39
N LEU A 165 0.13 9.75 -14.08
CA LEU A 165 1.44 9.76 -14.70
C LEU A 165 1.41 9.20 -16.13
N TYR A 166 0.64 8.13 -16.36
CA TYR A 166 0.53 7.42 -17.63
C TYR A 166 -0.94 7.35 -18.11
N PRO A 167 -1.51 8.47 -18.56
CA PRO A 167 -2.97 8.60 -18.81
C PRO A 167 -3.48 7.66 -19.90
N GLN A 168 -2.61 7.24 -20.82
CA GLN A 168 -2.95 6.34 -21.93
C GLN A 168 -2.72 4.85 -21.61
N ALA A 169 -2.09 4.53 -20.47
CA ALA A 169 -1.82 3.15 -20.10
C ALA A 169 -3.09 2.42 -19.65
N GLN A 170 -3.20 1.16 -20.02
CA GLN A 170 -4.15 0.23 -19.40
C GLN A 170 -3.56 -0.20 -18.05
N ILE A 171 -4.25 0.15 -16.97
CA ILE A 171 -3.79 -0.17 -15.62
C ILE A 171 -4.73 -1.18 -14.98
N THR A 172 -4.18 -2.25 -14.44
CA THR A 172 -4.91 -3.22 -13.61
C THR A 172 -4.38 -3.12 -12.19
N GLY A 173 -5.25 -2.82 -11.24
CA GLY A 173 -4.96 -2.91 -9.81
C GLY A 173 -5.37 -4.29 -9.30
N ILE A 174 -4.50 -4.93 -8.53
CA ILE A 174 -4.75 -6.24 -7.94
C ILE A 174 -4.63 -6.17 -6.42
N ASP A 175 -5.58 -6.79 -5.72
CA ASP A 175 -5.55 -6.88 -4.25
C ASP A 175 -6.24 -8.16 -3.78
N LEU A 176 -5.85 -8.65 -2.60
CA LEU A 176 -6.49 -9.77 -1.92
C LEU A 176 -7.75 -9.36 -1.16
N SER A 177 -7.96 -8.04 -0.88
CA SER A 177 -9.17 -7.57 -0.22
C SER A 177 -10.24 -7.15 -1.20
N PRO A 178 -11.34 -7.89 -1.33
CA PRO A 178 -12.46 -7.45 -2.15
C PRO A 178 -13.14 -6.20 -1.58
N TYR A 179 -13.01 -5.96 -0.27
CA TYR A 179 -13.47 -4.73 0.38
C TYR A 179 -12.71 -3.50 -0.13
N PHE A 180 -11.39 -3.60 -0.22
CA PHE A 180 -10.55 -2.54 -0.77
C PHE A 180 -10.89 -2.28 -2.24
N LEU A 181 -10.99 -3.33 -3.04
CA LEU A 181 -11.32 -3.22 -4.46
C LEU A 181 -12.71 -2.64 -4.70
N THR A 182 -13.66 -2.90 -3.81
CA THR A 182 -15.00 -2.29 -3.88
C THR A 182 -14.93 -0.77 -3.69
N ILE A 183 -14.11 -0.30 -2.73
CA ILE A 183 -13.84 1.14 -2.59
C ILE A 183 -13.12 1.69 -3.83
N ALA A 184 -12.12 0.98 -4.35
CA ALA A 184 -11.39 1.39 -5.56
C ALA A 184 -12.33 1.54 -6.76
N GLN A 185 -13.27 0.62 -6.95
CA GLN A 185 -14.31 0.69 -7.97
C GLN A 185 -15.22 1.91 -7.77
N TYR A 186 -15.67 2.17 -6.56
CA TYR A 186 -16.48 3.34 -6.23
C TYR A 186 -15.72 4.65 -6.49
N ARG A 187 -14.46 4.74 -6.08
CA ARG A 187 -13.60 5.90 -6.36
C ARG A 187 -13.39 6.11 -7.86
N THR A 188 -13.29 5.03 -8.63
CA THR A 188 -13.24 5.09 -10.10
C THR A 188 -14.50 5.75 -10.66
N GLN A 189 -15.67 5.33 -10.21
CA GLN A 189 -16.95 5.90 -10.64
C GLN A 189 -17.07 7.39 -10.27
N GLN A 190 -16.65 7.78 -9.04
CA GLN A 190 -16.62 9.19 -8.64
C GLN A 190 -15.72 10.03 -9.55
N ARG A 191 -14.51 9.53 -9.84
CA ARG A 191 -13.57 10.21 -10.76
C ARG A 191 -14.14 10.36 -12.17
N GLN A 192 -14.82 9.34 -12.71
CA GLN A 192 -15.50 9.41 -14.02
C GLN A 192 -16.61 10.44 -14.05
N ARG A 193 -17.32 10.66 -12.93
CA ARG A 193 -18.35 11.68 -12.81
C ARG A 193 -17.80 13.07 -12.49
N GLY A 194 -16.48 13.23 -12.35
CA GLY A 194 -15.85 14.49 -11.97
C GLY A 194 -16.15 14.92 -10.52
N GLU A 195 -16.56 13.97 -9.68
CA GLU A 195 -16.79 14.24 -8.25
C GLU A 195 -15.47 14.40 -7.51
N THR A 196 -15.42 15.42 -6.65
CA THR A 196 -14.30 15.62 -5.72
C THR A 196 -14.66 15.05 -4.35
N TYR A 197 -13.69 14.43 -3.69
CA TYR A 197 -13.79 14.03 -2.30
C TYR A 197 -12.59 14.61 -1.52
N ALA A 198 -12.82 14.96 -0.25
CA ALA A 198 -11.94 15.86 0.48
C ALA A 198 -10.50 15.36 0.68
N ILE A 199 -10.29 14.03 0.66
CA ILE A 199 -8.98 13.42 0.87
C ILE A 199 -8.19 13.29 -0.43
N GLN A 200 -8.80 13.60 -1.57
CA GLN A 200 -8.13 13.46 -2.85
C GLN A 200 -7.08 14.57 -3.03
N PRO A 201 -5.78 14.30 -2.87
CA PRO A 201 -4.79 15.30 -3.19
C PRO A 201 -4.71 15.47 -4.69
N ALA A 202 -4.76 16.68 -5.17
CA ALA A 202 -4.20 17.23 -6.42
C ALA A 202 -4.16 16.37 -7.71
N LEU A 203 -4.61 15.13 -7.68
CA LEU A 203 -4.96 14.37 -8.87
C LEU A 203 -6.33 14.84 -9.27
N ALA A 204 -6.41 16.10 -9.77
CA ALA A 204 -7.64 16.71 -10.25
C ALA A 204 -8.43 15.67 -11.04
N PRO A 205 -9.76 15.61 -10.88
CA PRO A 205 -10.59 14.84 -11.79
C PRO A 205 -10.27 15.39 -13.17
N THR A 206 -9.49 14.64 -13.91
CA THR A 206 -9.31 14.97 -15.32
C THR A 206 -10.62 14.53 -15.96
N THR A 207 -11.46 15.47 -16.23
CA THR A 207 -12.62 15.32 -17.15
C THR A 207 -12.14 15.04 -18.58
N ASP A 208 -10.86 14.76 -18.73
CA ASP A 208 -10.24 14.47 -20.00
C ASP A 208 -10.72 13.08 -20.47
N ALA A 209 -11.53 13.08 -21.52
CA ALA A 209 -12.06 11.87 -22.15
C ALA A 209 -10.98 10.88 -22.64
N GLN A 210 -9.71 11.20 -22.43
CA GLN A 210 -8.55 10.39 -22.83
C GLN A 210 -8.00 9.49 -21.74
N LEU A 211 -8.44 9.60 -20.48
CA LEU A 211 -8.00 8.73 -19.41
C LEU A 211 -8.61 7.33 -19.55
N ARG A 212 -7.76 6.32 -19.60
CA ARG A 212 -8.22 4.94 -19.54
C ARG A 212 -8.62 4.58 -18.11
N THR A 213 -9.83 4.04 -17.97
CA THR A 213 -10.34 3.57 -16.68
C THR A 213 -9.51 2.37 -16.18
N PRO A 214 -8.99 2.38 -14.93
CA PRO A 214 -8.37 1.22 -14.34
C PRO A 214 -9.34 0.04 -14.23
N THR A 215 -8.81 -1.16 -14.27
CA THR A 215 -9.53 -2.40 -13.95
C THR A 215 -9.07 -2.93 -12.60
N TRP A 216 -9.97 -3.61 -11.88
CA TRP A 216 -9.72 -4.15 -10.55
C TRP A 216 -9.83 -5.65 -10.58
N LEU A 217 -8.85 -6.36 -10.03
CA LEU A 217 -8.78 -7.81 -10.03
C LEU A 217 -8.56 -8.34 -8.61
N HIS A 218 -9.53 -9.12 -8.13
CA HIS A 218 -9.46 -9.81 -6.85
C HIS A 218 -8.67 -11.12 -7.01
N ALA A 219 -7.38 -11.06 -6.76
CA ALA A 219 -6.47 -12.19 -6.89
C ALA A 219 -5.21 -11.99 -6.03
N PRO A 220 -4.45 -13.07 -5.71
CA PRO A 220 -3.18 -12.96 -5.03
C PRO A 220 -2.09 -12.42 -5.97
N ALA A 221 -1.19 -11.61 -5.44
CA ALA A 221 -0.10 -11.03 -6.21
C ALA A 221 0.95 -12.06 -6.66
N GLU A 222 1.07 -13.18 -5.95
CA GLU A 222 1.94 -14.31 -6.25
C GLU A 222 1.38 -15.29 -7.30
N ALA A 223 0.08 -15.16 -7.67
CA ALA A 223 -0.59 -16.01 -8.64
C ALA A 223 -1.77 -15.26 -9.27
N THR A 224 -1.47 -14.30 -10.11
CA THR A 224 -2.45 -13.32 -10.64
C THR A 224 -3.45 -13.92 -11.63
N GLY A 225 -3.11 -15.03 -12.26
CA GLY A 225 -3.89 -15.62 -13.37
C GLY A 225 -3.79 -14.86 -14.70
N LEU A 226 -3.02 -13.78 -14.75
CA LEU A 226 -2.80 -13.01 -15.97
C LEU A 226 -1.82 -13.73 -16.94
N PRO A 227 -1.92 -13.47 -18.26
CA PRO A 227 -1.04 -14.09 -19.25
C PRO A 227 0.43 -13.69 -19.06
N ASP A 228 1.35 -14.58 -19.46
CA ASP A 228 2.78 -14.30 -19.55
C ASP A 228 3.05 -13.10 -20.46
N ALA A 229 4.08 -12.33 -20.15
CA ALA A 229 4.55 -11.20 -20.95
C ALA A 229 3.41 -10.24 -21.36
N SER A 230 2.48 -9.97 -20.46
CA SER A 230 1.32 -9.10 -20.67
C SER A 230 1.52 -7.66 -20.22
N CYS A 231 2.55 -7.39 -19.38
CA CYS A 231 2.79 -6.08 -18.78
C CYS A 231 4.12 -5.46 -19.24
N ASP A 232 4.16 -4.13 -19.27
CA ASP A 232 5.37 -3.33 -19.50
C ASP A 232 5.95 -2.82 -18.17
N LEU A 233 5.08 -2.62 -17.19
CA LEU A 233 5.43 -2.23 -15.82
C LEU A 233 4.62 -3.04 -14.82
N VAL A 234 5.30 -3.62 -13.84
CA VAL A 234 4.70 -4.13 -12.60
C VAL A 234 5.14 -3.22 -11.47
N SER A 235 4.18 -2.63 -10.77
CA SER A 235 4.38 -1.68 -9.68
C SER A 235 3.91 -2.30 -8.37
N ALA A 236 4.62 -2.02 -7.28
CA ALA A 236 4.17 -2.29 -5.92
C ALA A 236 4.52 -1.10 -5.02
N HIS A 237 3.51 -0.54 -4.37
CA HIS A 237 3.65 0.66 -3.56
C HIS A 237 3.24 0.39 -2.11
N LEU A 238 4.23 0.31 -1.20
CA LEU A 238 4.02 0.00 0.21
C LEU A 238 3.36 -1.37 0.46
N LEU A 239 3.79 -2.40 -0.26
CA LEU A 239 3.27 -3.75 -0.15
C LEU A 239 4.25 -4.71 0.53
N PHE A 240 5.54 -4.65 0.18
CA PHE A 240 6.50 -5.69 0.53
C PHE A 240 6.77 -5.79 2.04
N HIS A 241 6.61 -4.70 2.78
CA HIS A 241 6.76 -4.71 4.25
C HIS A 241 5.62 -5.45 4.97
N GLU A 242 4.51 -5.72 4.29
CA GLU A 242 3.37 -6.51 4.79
C GLU A 242 3.49 -8.01 4.51
N LEU A 243 4.55 -8.47 3.82
CA LEU A 243 4.67 -9.81 3.29
C LEU A 243 5.73 -10.63 4.03
N PRO A 244 5.48 -11.94 4.28
CA PRO A 244 6.56 -12.87 4.63
C PRO A 244 7.52 -13.01 3.43
N GLN A 245 8.79 -13.33 3.70
CA GLN A 245 9.83 -13.45 2.65
C GLN A 245 9.44 -14.43 1.55
N SER A 246 8.77 -15.53 1.88
CA SER A 246 8.32 -16.52 0.88
C SER A 246 7.36 -15.91 -0.11
N ALA A 247 6.33 -15.19 0.35
CA ALA A 247 5.37 -14.53 -0.53
C ALA A 247 6.05 -13.42 -1.35
N ALA A 248 6.94 -12.63 -0.75
CA ALA A 248 7.70 -11.61 -1.47
C ALA A 248 8.51 -12.21 -2.64
N ILE A 249 9.17 -13.36 -2.43
CA ILE A 249 9.93 -14.06 -3.48
C ILE A 249 9.00 -14.59 -4.57
N ASP A 250 7.86 -15.16 -4.21
CA ASP A 250 6.90 -15.70 -5.19
C ASP A 250 6.26 -14.58 -6.02
N ILE A 251 5.96 -13.44 -5.41
CA ILE A 251 5.51 -12.22 -6.12
C ILE A 251 6.57 -11.71 -7.11
N LEU A 252 7.85 -11.73 -6.74
CA LEU A 252 8.92 -11.34 -7.67
C LEU A 252 9.01 -12.27 -8.88
N ARG A 253 8.81 -13.58 -8.69
CA ARG A 253 8.76 -14.55 -9.78
C ARG A 253 7.54 -14.35 -10.68
N GLU A 254 6.38 -14.11 -10.08
CA GLU A 254 5.15 -13.80 -10.82
C GLU A 254 5.30 -12.48 -11.60
N ALA A 255 5.83 -11.43 -11.00
CA ALA A 255 6.11 -10.17 -11.67
C ALA A 255 7.05 -10.38 -12.89
N ARG A 256 8.08 -11.24 -12.75
CA ARG A 256 8.98 -11.58 -13.86
C ARG A 256 8.27 -12.31 -14.98
N ARG A 257 7.37 -13.24 -14.66
CA ARG A 257 6.56 -13.98 -15.65
C ARG A 257 5.65 -13.04 -16.46
N LEU A 258 5.04 -12.07 -15.76
CA LEU A 258 4.10 -11.13 -16.35
C LEU A 258 4.76 -10.06 -17.22
N LEU A 259 6.01 -9.71 -16.94
CA LEU A 259 6.72 -8.67 -17.68
C LEU A 259 7.24 -9.17 -19.03
N ARG A 260 6.99 -8.37 -20.07
CA ARG A 260 7.65 -8.53 -21.36
C ARG A 260 9.16 -8.39 -21.21
N PRO A 261 9.96 -9.00 -22.08
CA PRO A 261 11.40 -8.73 -22.13
C PRO A 261 11.65 -7.21 -22.23
N GLY A 262 12.47 -6.69 -21.33
CA GLY A 262 12.74 -5.25 -21.23
C GLY A 262 11.71 -4.42 -20.46
N GLY A 263 10.62 -5.02 -19.98
CA GLY A 263 9.68 -4.40 -19.05
C GLY A 263 10.31 -4.17 -17.67
N HIS A 264 9.65 -3.41 -16.82
CA HIS A 264 10.22 -2.97 -15.53
C HIS A 264 9.37 -3.41 -14.35
N LEU A 265 10.05 -3.84 -13.28
CA LEU A 265 9.51 -3.95 -11.93
C LEU A 265 9.88 -2.68 -11.17
N ALA A 266 8.93 -2.06 -10.49
CA ALA A 266 9.15 -0.89 -9.64
C ALA A 266 8.50 -1.09 -8.26
N ILE A 267 9.30 -1.12 -7.21
CA ILE A 267 8.85 -1.29 -5.83
C ILE A 267 9.22 -0.04 -5.04
N MET A 268 8.22 0.65 -4.46
CA MET A 268 8.47 1.72 -3.49
C MET A 268 8.00 1.26 -2.13
N ASP A 269 8.93 1.24 -1.16
CA ASP A 269 8.64 0.75 0.18
C ASP A 269 9.58 1.36 1.24
N MET A 270 9.37 0.98 2.49
CA MET A 270 10.22 1.36 3.62
C MET A 270 11.69 1.05 3.32
N ASN A 271 12.58 1.96 3.67
CA ASN A 271 14.03 1.74 3.54
C ASN A 271 14.61 1.22 4.85
N PRO A 272 14.89 -0.09 4.99
CA PRO A 272 15.46 -0.65 6.22
C PRO A 272 16.79 -0.03 6.64
N ARG A 273 17.52 0.56 5.67
CA ARG A 273 18.83 1.21 5.88
C ARG A 273 18.72 2.71 6.18
N SER A 274 17.49 3.26 6.35
CA SER A 274 17.32 4.68 6.63
C SER A 274 17.77 5.04 8.04
N GLU A 275 18.30 6.24 8.21
CA GLU A 275 18.65 6.77 9.54
C GLU A 275 17.45 6.87 10.48
N ILE A 276 16.24 7.04 9.92
CA ILE A 276 15.00 7.13 10.71
C ILE A 276 14.78 5.83 11.47
N TYR A 277 14.89 4.66 10.82
CA TYR A 277 14.73 3.37 11.49
C TYR A 277 15.94 3.01 12.36
N ALA A 278 17.15 3.36 11.92
CA ALA A 278 18.37 3.14 12.72
C ALA A 278 18.37 3.91 14.05
N LYS A 279 17.78 5.10 14.08
CA LYS A 279 17.68 5.97 15.28
C LYS A 279 16.35 5.81 16.02
N MET A 280 15.45 4.96 15.54
CA MET A 280 14.13 4.79 16.16
C MET A 280 14.25 4.16 17.56
N PRO A 281 13.59 4.74 18.58
CA PRO A 281 13.56 4.13 19.91
C PRO A 281 13.03 2.69 19.85
N PRO A 282 13.68 1.72 20.51
CA PRO A 282 13.30 0.30 20.43
C PRO A 282 11.83 0.01 20.76
N TYR A 283 11.23 0.76 21.69
CA TYR A 283 9.81 0.58 22.04
C TYR A 283 8.87 1.02 20.92
N ILE A 284 9.22 2.06 20.16
CA ILE A 284 8.42 2.51 18.99
C ILE A 284 8.53 1.47 17.88
N LEU A 285 9.74 0.95 17.62
CA LEU A 285 9.94 -0.11 16.64
C LEU A 285 9.16 -1.38 17.03
N THR A 286 9.13 -1.74 18.31
CA THR A 286 8.33 -2.87 18.82
C THR A 286 6.83 -2.64 18.59
N LEU A 287 6.35 -1.43 18.82
CA LEU A 287 4.94 -1.08 18.58
C LEU A 287 4.60 -1.15 17.09
N LEU A 288 5.47 -0.64 16.22
CA LEU A 288 5.31 -0.73 14.77
C LEU A 288 5.23 -2.20 14.31
N LYS A 289 6.15 -3.05 14.75
CA LYS A 289 6.15 -4.48 14.46
C LYS A 289 4.92 -5.23 15.00
N SER A 290 4.26 -4.70 16.02
CA SER A 290 3.01 -5.30 16.54
C SER A 290 1.80 -5.08 15.63
N THR A 291 1.87 -4.12 14.72
CA THR A 291 0.85 -3.85 13.70
C THR A 291 1.24 -4.36 12.32
N GLU A 292 2.54 -4.59 12.10
CA GLU A 292 3.13 -5.09 10.86
C GLU A 292 3.86 -6.42 11.13
N PRO A 293 3.16 -7.56 11.10
CA PRO A 293 3.68 -8.83 11.59
C PRO A 293 4.89 -9.36 10.81
N TYR A 294 5.09 -8.93 9.56
CA TYR A 294 6.17 -9.37 8.70
C TYR A 294 7.30 -8.35 8.53
N LEU A 295 7.25 -7.22 9.27
CA LEU A 295 8.23 -6.16 9.14
C LEU A 295 9.68 -6.62 9.41
N ASP A 296 9.88 -7.56 10.36
CA ASP A 296 11.21 -8.14 10.62
C ASP A 296 11.72 -8.97 9.45
N GLU A 297 10.83 -9.72 8.80
CA GLU A 297 11.19 -10.53 7.62
C GLU A 297 11.55 -9.61 6.45
N TYR A 298 10.76 -8.54 6.22
CA TYR A 298 11.05 -7.55 5.20
C TYR A 298 12.37 -6.82 5.45
N PHE A 299 12.67 -6.43 6.69
CA PHE A 299 13.92 -5.75 7.04
C PHE A 299 15.15 -6.67 6.89
N ALA A 300 14.96 -7.98 7.04
CA ALA A 300 16.00 -8.98 6.85
C ALA A 300 16.16 -9.43 5.38
N LEU A 301 15.19 -9.14 4.52
CA LEU A 301 15.21 -9.53 3.11
C LEU A 301 16.26 -8.71 2.34
N ASP A 302 17.19 -9.37 1.70
CA ASP A 302 18.02 -8.77 0.65
C ASP A 302 17.18 -8.67 -0.64
N LEU A 303 16.36 -7.61 -0.71
CA LEU A 303 15.42 -7.40 -1.81
C LEU A 303 16.13 -7.28 -3.15
N GLU A 304 17.30 -6.63 -3.20
CA GLU A 304 18.08 -6.43 -4.42
C GLU A 304 18.56 -7.77 -4.98
N LYS A 305 19.07 -8.64 -4.09
CA LYS A 305 19.46 -10.01 -4.45
C LYS A 305 18.26 -10.85 -4.89
N ALA A 306 17.14 -10.80 -4.16
CA ALA A 306 15.92 -11.56 -4.50
C ALA A 306 15.37 -11.17 -5.88
N ILE A 307 15.36 -9.88 -6.21
CA ILE A 307 14.99 -9.37 -7.55
C ILE A 307 15.92 -9.95 -8.63
N TYR A 308 17.22 -9.89 -8.42
CA TYR A 308 18.18 -10.42 -9.38
C TYR A 308 18.01 -11.94 -9.60
N GLU A 309 17.80 -12.70 -8.52
CA GLU A 309 17.57 -14.16 -8.56
C GLU A 309 16.22 -14.52 -9.21
N ALA A 310 15.21 -13.63 -9.12
CA ALA A 310 13.93 -13.81 -9.82
C ALA A 310 14.00 -13.59 -11.33
N GLY A 311 15.14 -13.17 -11.90
CA GLY A 311 15.33 -13.06 -13.37
C GLY A 311 15.33 -11.63 -13.90
N PHE A 312 15.62 -10.66 -13.04
CA PHE A 312 15.79 -9.25 -13.42
C PHE A 312 17.28 -8.89 -13.59
N GLU A 313 17.55 -7.79 -14.25
CA GLU A 313 18.87 -7.14 -14.20
C GLU A 313 19.16 -6.63 -12.77
N GLN A 314 20.40 -6.21 -12.51
CA GLN A 314 20.74 -5.60 -11.21
C GLN A 314 19.85 -4.37 -10.95
N PRO A 315 19.11 -4.31 -9.84
CA PRO A 315 18.21 -3.22 -9.58
C PRO A 315 18.92 -1.91 -9.27
N THR A 316 18.30 -0.80 -9.67
CA THR A 316 18.65 0.55 -9.22
C THR A 316 17.85 0.90 -7.99
N VAL A 317 18.49 1.48 -6.97
CA VAL A 317 17.87 1.89 -5.71
C VAL A 317 17.98 3.40 -5.54
N THR A 318 16.85 4.07 -5.39
CA THR A 318 16.75 5.51 -5.13
C THR A 318 16.06 5.76 -3.80
N CYS A 319 16.71 6.45 -2.86
CA CYS A 319 16.10 6.92 -1.62
C CYS A 319 15.26 8.17 -1.94
N ASN A 320 13.97 7.99 -2.18
CA ASN A 320 13.07 9.07 -2.61
C ASN A 320 12.43 9.84 -1.45
N THR A 321 12.53 9.34 -0.22
CA THR A 321 12.12 10.06 1.00
C THR A 321 13.08 9.74 2.15
N PRO A 322 13.00 10.45 3.29
CA PRO A 322 13.86 10.15 4.45
C PRO A 322 13.72 8.73 4.99
N ARG A 323 12.63 8.01 4.67
CA ARG A 323 12.35 6.66 5.21
C ARG A 323 11.92 5.64 4.17
N HIS A 324 11.78 6.02 2.88
CA HIS A 324 11.39 5.11 1.81
C HIS A 324 12.45 5.07 0.71
N ARG A 325 12.44 3.97 -0.02
CA ARG A 325 13.26 3.77 -1.23
C ARG A 325 12.39 3.26 -2.37
N THR A 326 12.78 3.59 -3.56
CA THR A 326 12.27 2.99 -4.80
C THR A 326 13.34 2.09 -5.39
N VAL A 327 12.96 0.87 -5.72
CA VAL A 327 13.82 -0.16 -6.33
C VAL A 327 13.23 -0.47 -7.70
N ILE A 328 14.00 -0.22 -8.78
CA ILE A 328 13.57 -0.48 -10.16
C ILE A 328 14.52 -1.48 -10.79
N ALA A 329 13.96 -2.50 -11.44
CA ALA A 329 14.73 -3.51 -12.17
C ALA A 329 14.09 -3.84 -13.51
N LYS A 330 14.93 -4.05 -14.54
CA LYS A 330 14.50 -4.43 -15.88
C LYS A 330 14.44 -5.96 -15.99
N ALA A 331 13.39 -6.47 -16.62
CA ALA A 331 13.24 -7.90 -16.89
C ALA A 331 14.26 -8.36 -17.95
N ARG A 332 15.03 -9.42 -17.64
CA ARG A 332 15.98 -10.07 -18.56
C ARG A 332 15.27 -10.86 -19.62
#